data_58e7d7b12434b344ffa9a676002e1d02
#
_entry.id   58e7d7b12434b344ffa9a676002e1d02
#
_cell.length_a   1.000
_cell.length_b   1.000
_cell.length_c   1.000
_cell.angle_alpha   90.00
_cell.angle_beta   90.00
_cell.angle_gamma   90.00
#
_symmetry.space_group_name_H-M   'P 1'
#
loop_
_entity.id
_entity.type
_entity.pdbx_description
1 polymer ?
#
loop_
_entity_poly.entity_id
_entity_poly.type
_entity_poly.pdbx_seq_one_letter_code
_entity_poly.pdbx_strand_id
1 'polypeptide(L)'
;FVRGTVFCLLPYLLSSLADMLKRRKVLPDKLLWRVLSDGGERFAEEYDLAVAYLEGGSAYYVADHVRAKKKAAFIHIDYTKAGYTRKLDRDCYLKYDAIFPIGEDVKQQFLKVYPECAGRTKVFHNIIDTEKIKTKASLPGGFSDDFDGIRLLTVGRLTEQKSYPTAIRAMKKIKEKHKNVRWYVLGEGPERKRLEHLIDSLGLQEDFILSGSVENPYPYYKSADIYVHATGFEGKSIAIQEAQTLGLPIIASESNREQIENGVDGILCRLEPEAVSEAVCRMMEDEKLRNRYREASLKKNVVYEKDMELLTGLLFR
;
A
#
# COMPACT_ATOMS: atom_id res chain seq x y z
N PHE A 1 -10.53 30.37 -3.96
CA PHE A 1 -9.71 29.44 -3.14
C PHE A 1 -9.23 30.10 -1.84
N VAL A 2 -8.66 31.31 -1.88
CA VAL A 2 -7.97 31.92 -0.73
C VAL A 2 -8.92 32.39 0.38
N ARG A 3 -10.09 32.94 0.08
CA ARG A 3 -10.99 33.49 1.11
C ARG A 3 -11.68 32.45 1.98
N GLY A 4 -12.15 31.35 1.43
CA GLY A 4 -12.79 30.26 2.19
C GLY A 4 -11.81 29.56 3.13
N THR A 5 -10.58 29.25 2.65
CA THR A 5 -9.55 28.57 3.42
C THR A 5 -9.08 29.36 4.63
N VAL A 6 -8.96 30.70 4.53
CA VAL A 6 -8.52 31.57 5.65
C VAL A 6 -9.53 31.54 6.81
N PHE A 7 -10.83 31.56 6.53
CA PHE A 7 -11.86 31.47 7.58
C PHE A 7 -11.88 30.09 8.26
N CYS A 8 -11.52 29.02 7.55
CA CYS A 8 -11.43 27.67 8.11
C CYS A 8 -10.15 27.45 8.94
N LEU A 9 -9.07 28.20 8.69
CA LEU A 9 -7.78 28.01 9.37
C LEU A 9 -7.83 28.34 10.88
N LEU A 10 -8.53 29.40 11.27
CA LEU A 10 -8.52 29.87 12.66
C LEU A 10 -9.04 28.83 13.68
N PRO A 11 -10.18 28.17 13.46
CA PRO A 11 -10.66 27.11 14.36
C PRO A 11 -9.68 25.94 14.47
N TYR A 12 -9.00 25.58 13.36
CA TYR A 12 -8.02 24.48 13.32
C TYR A 12 -6.73 24.85 14.05
N LEU A 13 -6.24 26.08 13.90
CA LEU A 13 -5.08 26.56 14.65
C LEU A 13 -5.36 26.57 16.15
N LEU A 14 -6.51 27.07 16.58
CA LEU A 14 -6.91 27.06 17.98
C LEU A 14 -7.06 25.62 18.54
N SER A 15 -7.66 24.72 17.78
CA SER A 15 -7.77 23.31 18.16
C SER A 15 -6.40 22.64 18.26
N SER A 16 -5.50 22.90 17.30
CA SER A 16 -4.12 22.37 17.30
C SER A 16 -3.33 22.89 18.48
N LEU A 17 -3.44 24.17 18.82
CA LEU A 17 -2.79 24.77 19.97
C LEU A 17 -3.28 24.11 21.28
N ALA A 18 -4.59 23.90 21.41
CA ALA A 18 -5.18 23.22 22.54
C ALA A 18 -4.72 21.75 22.69
N ASP A 19 -4.56 21.05 21.57
CA ASP A 19 -4.07 19.66 21.57
C ASP A 19 -2.55 19.60 21.88
N MET A 20 -1.74 20.57 21.40
CA MET A 20 -0.34 20.72 21.77
C MET A 20 -0.18 20.99 23.29
N LEU A 21 -0.97 21.90 23.84
CA LEU A 21 -0.97 22.20 25.28
C LEU A 21 -1.34 20.96 26.13
N LYS A 22 -2.19 20.08 25.60
CA LYS A 22 -2.56 18.82 26.25
C LYS A 22 -1.59 17.67 25.97
N ARG A 23 -0.41 17.94 25.38
CA ARG A 23 0.59 16.94 24.97
C ARG A 23 0.04 15.82 24.08
N ARG A 24 -1.01 16.08 23.30
CA ARG A 24 -1.55 15.13 22.33
C ARG A 24 -0.74 15.20 21.04
N LYS A 25 -0.59 14.04 20.37
CA LYS A 25 0.08 13.98 19.06
C LYS A 25 -0.76 14.74 18.05
N VAL A 26 -0.22 15.86 17.56
CA VAL A 26 -0.83 16.61 16.45
C VAL A 26 -0.31 16.01 15.14
N LEU A 27 -1.19 15.79 14.18
CA LEU A 27 -0.88 15.31 12.84
C LEU A 27 -1.19 16.45 11.84
N PRO A 28 -0.23 17.34 11.57
CA PRO A 28 -0.47 18.55 10.78
C PRO A 28 -0.98 18.26 9.36
N ASP A 29 -0.49 17.17 8.76
CA ASP A 29 -0.93 16.68 7.45
C ASP A 29 -2.41 16.32 7.43
N LYS A 30 -2.90 15.61 8.45
CA LYS A 30 -4.31 15.23 8.59
C LYS A 30 -5.21 16.44 8.79
N LEU A 31 -4.74 17.41 9.57
CA LEU A 31 -5.45 18.66 9.77
C LEU A 31 -5.55 19.48 8.47
N LEU A 32 -4.47 19.51 7.70
CA LEU A 32 -4.43 20.19 6.40
C LEU A 32 -5.47 19.62 5.44
N TRP A 33 -5.65 18.31 5.38
CA TRP A 33 -6.69 17.69 4.55
C TRP A 33 -8.10 18.15 4.92
N ARG A 34 -8.36 18.36 6.21
CA ARG A 34 -9.66 18.90 6.67
C ARG A 34 -9.85 20.34 6.21
N VAL A 35 -8.83 21.18 6.37
CA VAL A 35 -8.86 22.56 5.92
C VAL A 35 -9.09 22.67 4.41
N LEU A 36 -8.38 21.86 3.62
CA LEU A 36 -8.52 21.83 2.18
C LEU A 36 -9.92 21.37 1.75
N SER A 37 -10.48 20.38 2.43
CA SER A 37 -11.85 19.93 2.21
C SER A 37 -12.88 21.03 2.49
N ASP A 38 -12.77 21.69 3.61
CA ASP A 38 -13.73 22.74 4.02
C ASP A 38 -13.62 24.00 3.12
N GLY A 39 -12.42 24.28 2.58
CA GLY A 39 -12.15 25.40 1.65
C GLY A 39 -12.40 25.07 0.17
N GLY A 40 -12.75 23.83 -0.16
CA GLY A 40 -12.99 23.39 -1.53
C GLY A 40 -14.24 23.99 -2.16
N GLU A 41 -14.26 24.06 -3.50
CA GLU A 41 -15.44 24.47 -4.26
C GLU A 41 -16.57 23.45 -4.06
N ARG A 42 -17.82 23.91 -4.08
CA ARG A 42 -18.99 23.04 -3.94
C ARG A 42 -19.64 22.85 -5.30
N PHE A 43 -19.90 21.60 -5.65
CA PHE A 43 -20.70 21.28 -6.83
C PHE A 43 -22.16 21.63 -6.59
N ALA A 44 -22.79 22.28 -7.58
CA ALA A 44 -24.21 22.63 -7.52
C ALA A 44 -25.09 21.42 -7.88
N GLU A 45 -24.56 20.51 -8.68
CA GLU A 45 -25.25 19.32 -9.18
C GLU A 45 -25.47 18.30 -8.07
N GLU A 46 -26.49 17.47 -8.24
CA GLU A 46 -26.74 16.29 -7.44
C GLU A 46 -26.40 15.03 -8.27
N TYR A 47 -25.64 14.11 -7.65
CA TYR A 47 -25.19 12.89 -8.27
C TYR A 47 -26.00 11.70 -7.78
N ASP A 48 -26.15 10.64 -8.59
CA ASP A 48 -26.75 9.39 -8.13
C ASP A 48 -25.85 8.68 -7.13
N LEU A 49 -24.54 8.71 -7.34
CA LEU A 49 -23.53 8.16 -6.45
C LEU A 49 -22.31 9.06 -6.36
N ALA A 50 -21.86 9.39 -5.15
CA ALA A 50 -20.59 10.03 -4.90
C ALA A 50 -19.65 9.06 -4.17
N VAL A 51 -18.42 8.91 -4.70
CA VAL A 51 -17.43 7.97 -4.16
C VAL A 51 -16.21 8.72 -3.67
N ALA A 52 -15.90 8.58 -2.38
CA ALA A 52 -14.60 8.98 -1.83
C ALA A 52 -13.65 7.79 -1.95
N TYR A 53 -12.74 7.82 -2.93
CA TYR A 53 -11.85 6.70 -3.20
C TYR A 53 -10.66 6.60 -2.25
N LEU A 54 -10.43 7.62 -1.42
CA LEU A 54 -9.39 7.63 -0.38
C LEU A 54 -9.98 8.18 0.93
N GLU A 55 -9.44 7.70 2.04
CA GLU A 55 -9.69 8.27 3.36
C GLU A 55 -9.13 9.69 3.49
N GLY A 56 -9.54 10.42 4.54
CA GLY A 56 -9.07 11.78 4.81
C GLY A 56 -9.77 12.82 3.94
N GLY A 57 -9.02 13.66 3.23
CA GLY A 57 -9.54 14.83 2.51
C GLY A 57 -10.69 14.53 1.55
N SER A 58 -10.59 13.50 0.73
CA SER A 58 -11.66 13.09 -0.19
C SER A 58 -12.90 12.59 0.56
N ALA A 59 -12.70 11.81 1.63
CA ALA A 59 -13.82 11.35 2.45
C ALA A 59 -14.53 12.51 3.14
N TYR A 60 -13.79 13.49 3.66
CA TYR A 60 -14.38 14.69 4.25
C TYR A 60 -15.16 15.51 3.23
N TYR A 61 -14.55 15.71 2.05
CA TYR A 61 -15.14 16.52 0.99
C TYR A 61 -16.44 15.90 0.45
N VAL A 62 -16.44 14.62 0.13
CA VAL A 62 -17.64 13.94 -0.35
C VAL A 62 -18.73 13.91 0.73
N ALA A 63 -18.36 13.67 1.99
CA ALA A 63 -19.33 13.68 3.08
C ALA A 63 -20.03 15.01 3.26
N ASP A 64 -19.26 16.11 3.23
CA ASP A 64 -19.72 17.42 3.70
C ASP A 64 -20.10 18.37 2.56
N HIS A 65 -19.56 18.18 1.35
CA HIS A 65 -19.66 19.18 0.27
C HIS A 65 -20.22 18.64 -1.06
N VAL A 66 -20.38 17.32 -1.22
CA VAL A 66 -20.98 16.74 -2.42
C VAL A 66 -22.43 16.35 -2.14
N ARG A 67 -23.34 16.76 -3.02
CA ARG A 67 -24.74 16.36 -3.00
C ARG A 67 -24.90 15.07 -3.82
N ALA A 68 -25.38 14.00 -3.20
CA ALA A 68 -25.61 12.73 -3.87
C ALA A 68 -26.70 11.93 -3.19
N LYS A 69 -27.46 11.13 -3.97
CA LYS A 69 -28.48 10.22 -3.45
C LYS A 69 -27.85 9.11 -2.59
N LYS A 70 -26.67 8.63 -3.02
CA LYS A 70 -25.86 7.62 -2.33
C LYS A 70 -24.42 8.09 -2.21
N LYS A 71 -23.76 7.73 -1.10
CA LYS A 71 -22.36 8.02 -0.86
C LYS A 71 -21.60 6.75 -0.47
N ALA A 72 -20.45 6.50 -1.07
CA ALA A 72 -19.54 5.40 -0.73
C ALA A 72 -18.14 5.94 -0.38
N ALA A 73 -17.47 5.31 0.58
CA ALA A 73 -16.10 5.65 0.96
C ALA A 73 -15.22 4.41 0.94
N PHE A 74 -14.00 4.54 0.39
CA PHE A 74 -12.97 3.52 0.45
C PHE A 74 -11.97 3.83 1.57
N ILE A 75 -11.38 2.77 2.15
CA ILE A 75 -10.36 2.87 3.19
C ILE A 75 -9.22 1.91 2.82
N HIS A 76 -8.04 2.50 2.53
CA HIS A 76 -6.87 1.79 2.01
C HIS A 76 -5.77 1.52 3.05
N ILE A 77 -5.92 2.04 4.28
CA ILE A 77 -4.87 2.05 5.28
C ILE A 77 -5.37 1.52 6.63
N ASP A 78 -4.48 1.00 7.45
CA ASP A 78 -4.77 0.74 8.86
C ASP A 78 -5.15 2.06 9.55
N TYR A 79 -6.45 2.20 9.80
CA TYR A 79 -7.07 3.45 10.23
C TYR A 79 -6.54 3.95 11.56
N THR A 80 -6.27 3.03 12.48
CA THR A 80 -5.77 3.35 13.82
C THR A 80 -4.29 3.70 13.82
N LYS A 81 -3.45 2.93 13.11
CA LYS A 81 -2.01 3.19 12.98
C LYS A 81 -1.72 4.47 12.20
N ALA A 82 -2.57 4.80 11.22
CA ALA A 82 -2.47 6.05 10.47
C ALA A 82 -2.87 7.30 11.28
N GLY A 83 -3.40 7.12 12.50
CA GLY A 83 -3.74 8.22 13.40
C GLY A 83 -5.04 8.93 13.09
N TYR A 84 -5.96 8.30 12.34
CA TYR A 84 -7.31 8.82 12.16
C TYR A 84 -8.15 8.64 13.42
N THR A 85 -9.01 9.61 13.70
CA THR A 85 -9.88 9.62 14.88
C THR A 85 -11.23 10.25 14.55
N ARG A 86 -12.27 9.89 15.28
CA ARG A 86 -13.61 10.49 15.13
C ARG A 86 -13.61 12.01 15.26
N LYS A 87 -12.78 12.57 16.17
CA LYS A 87 -12.64 14.01 16.34
C LYS A 87 -12.11 14.68 15.08
N LEU A 88 -11.08 14.10 14.47
CA LEU A 88 -10.49 14.59 13.23
C LEU A 88 -11.47 14.48 12.06
N ASP A 89 -12.16 13.35 11.98
CA ASP A 89 -13.10 13.03 10.91
C ASP A 89 -14.44 13.77 11.05
N ARG A 90 -14.75 14.33 12.23
CA ARG A 90 -16.06 14.93 12.54
C ARG A 90 -17.21 14.02 12.15
N ASP A 91 -17.08 12.74 12.48
CA ASP A 91 -18.07 11.70 12.20
C ASP A 91 -18.50 11.60 10.71
N CYS A 92 -17.64 12.01 9.77
CA CYS A 92 -17.99 12.06 8.33
C CYS A 92 -18.48 10.72 7.79
N TYR A 93 -17.94 9.59 8.30
CA TYR A 93 -18.32 8.25 7.85
C TYR A 93 -19.76 7.87 8.22
N LEU A 94 -20.39 8.57 9.15
CA LEU A 94 -21.83 8.35 9.44
C LEU A 94 -22.73 8.82 8.30
N LYS A 95 -22.22 9.66 7.38
CA LYS A 95 -22.92 10.19 6.22
C LYS A 95 -22.83 9.31 4.96
N TYR A 96 -22.11 8.17 5.05
CA TYR A 96 -21.94 7.25 3.93
C TYR A 96 -22.93 6.10 4.00
N ASP A 97 -23.49 5.71 2.86
CA ASP A 97 -24.40 4.54 2.72
C ASP A 97 -23.60 3.24 2.69
N ALA A 98 -22.37 3.26 2.17
CA ALA A 98 -21.44 2.13 2.13
C ALA A 98 -20.01 2.55 2.43
N ILE A 99 -19.27 1.66 3.10
CA ILE A 99 -17.85 1.86 3.43
C ILE A 99 -17.10 0.61 2.99
N PHE A 100 -16.02 0.78 2.21
CA PHE A 100 -15.27 -0.26 1.55
C PHE A 100 -13.80 -0.29 1.98
N PRO A 101 -13.47 -0.94 3.12
CA PRO A 101 -12.09 -1.29 3.43
C PRO A 101 -11.53 -2.29 2.41
N ILE A 102 -10.25 -2.17 2.05
CA ILE A 102 -9.61 -3.03 1.03
C ILE A 102 -9.19 -4.42 1.53
N GLY A 103 -9.40 -4.73 2.81
CA GLY A 103 -9.10 -6.02 3.43
C GLY A 103 -9.78 -6.15 4.79
N GLU A 104 -9.82 -7.37 5.32
CA GLU A 104 -10.52 -7.63 6.60
C GLU A 104 -9.78 -6.99 7.78
N ASP A 105 -8.43 -7.00 7.79
CA ASP A 105 -7.65 -6.32 8.83
C ASP A 105 -7.94 -4.81 8.84
N VAL A 106 -8.03 -4.16 7.66
CA VAL A 106 -8.39 -2.74 7.52
C VAL A 106 -9.80 -2.48 8.05
N LYS A 107 -10.76 -3.36 7.73
CA LYS A 107 -12.14 -3.30 8.22
C LYS A 107 -12.19 -3.36 9.74
N GLN A 108 -11.50 -4.30 10.35
CA GLN A 108 -11.47 -4.45 11.80
C GLN A 108 -10.89 -3.22 12.50
N GLN A 109 -9.81 -2.63 11.97
CA GLN A 109 -9.23 -1.41 12.53
C GLN A 109 -10.17 -0.20 12.38
N PHE A 110 -10.87 -0.08 11.25
CA PHE A 110 -11.87 0.97 11.05
C PHE A 110 -13.05 0.82 12.01
N LEU A 111 -13.57 -0.38 12.18
CA LEU A 111 -14.72 -0.66 13.07
C LEU A 111 -14.41 -0.49 14.55
N LYS A 112 -13.13 -0.48 14.96
CA LYS A 112 -12.77 -0.05 16.34
C LYS A 112 -13.07 1.42 16.59
N VAL A 113 -13.05 2.25 15.54
CA VAL A 113 -13.33 3.69 15.62
C VAL A 113 -14.81 3.98 15.35
N TYR A 114 -15.41 3.23 14.41
CA TYR A 114 -16.80 3.39 13.94
C TYR A 114 -17.61 2.08 14.03
N PRO A 115 -17.84 1.52 15.21
CA PRO A 115 -18.55 0.24 15.35
C PRO A 115 -20.00 0.29 14.81
N GLU A 116 -20.66 1.44 14.86
CA GLU A 116 -21.99 1.66 14.32
C GLU A 116 -22.09 1.57 12.80
N CYS A 117 -20.94 1.60 12.09
CA CYS A 117 -20.90 1.42 10.65
C CYS A 117 -20.87 -0.05 10.22
N ALA A 118 -20.83 -1.02 11.13
CA ALA A 118 -20.63 -2.44 10.83
C ALA A 118 -21.58 -2.98 9.75
N GLY A 119 -22.87 -2.63 9.82
CA GLY A 119 -23.89 -3.11 8.87
C GLY A 119 -23.72 -2.63 7.42
N ARG A 120 -22.97 -1.55 7.20
CA ARG A 120 -22.71 -0.96 5.89
C ARG A 120 -21.23 -0.99 5.48
N THR A 121 -20.38 -1.67 6.26
CA THR A 121 -18.96 -1.84 5.99
C THR A 121 -18.70 -3.24 5.42
N LYS A 122 -18.29 -3.31 4.16
CA LYS A 122 -17.99 -4.55 3.44
C LYS A 122 -16.60 -4.44 2.81
N VAL A 123 -15.83 -5.53 2.85
CA VAL A 123 -14.52 -5.56 2.18
C VAL A 123 -14.72 -5.44 0.68
N PHE A 124 -13.92 -4.59 0.06
CA PHE A 124 -13.83 -4.40 -1.38
C PHE A 124 -12.35 -4.43 -1.78
N HIS A 125 -11.95 -5.44 -2.51
CA HIS A 125 -10.55 -5.63 -2.87
C HIS A 125 -10.11 -4.66 -3.96
N ASN A 126 -8.83 -4.26 -3.91
CA ASN A 126 -8.24 -3.47 -4.98
C ASN A 126 -8.32 -4.23 -6.31
N ILE A 127 -8.85 -3.57 -7.33
CA ILE A 127 -8.95 -4.11 -8.68
C ILE A 127 -7.68 -3.74 -9.45
N ILE A 128 -7.07 -4.74 -10.10
CA ILE A 128 -5.98 -4.55 -11.04
C ILE A 128 -6.36 -5.09 -12.42
N ASP A 129 -5.91 -4.43 -13.46
CA ASP A 129 -6.08 -4.87 -14.84
C ASP A 129 -4.94 -5.82 -15.21
N THR A 130 -5.16 -7.13 -15.04
CA THR A 130 -4.16 -8.17 -15.26
C THR A 130 -3.69 -8.23 -16.72
N GLU A 131 -4.57 -7.99 -17.70
CA GLU A 131 -4.21 -8.00 -19.11
C GLU A 131 -3.35 -6.78 -19.46
N LYS A 132 -3.68 -5.63 -18.94
CA LYS A 132 -2.85 -4.43 -19.10
C LYS A 132 -1.46 -4.61 -18.47
N ILE A 133 -1.37 -5.26 -17.30
CA ILE A 133 -0.10 -5.59 -16.65
C ILE A 133 0.75 -6.49 -17.54
N LYS A 134 0.19 -7.59 -18.05
CA LYS A 134 0.88 -8.52 -18.95
C LYS A 134 1.34 -7.84 -20.24
N THR A 135 0.47 -7.02 -20.83
CA THR A 135 0.79 -6.23 -22.04
C THR A 135 1.97 -5.30 -21.77
N LYS A 136 1.90 -4.52 -20.70
CA LYS A 136 2.98 -3.58 -20.32
C LYS A 136 4.29 -4.29 -19.93
N ALA A 137 4.23 -5.49 -19.37
CA ALA A 137 5.41 -6.31 -19.06
C ALA A 137 6.14 -6.83 -20.32
N SER A 138 5.48 -6.80 -21.46
CA SER A 138 6.08 -7.21 -22.74
C SER A 138 6.70 -6.05 -23.52
N LEU A 139 6.55 -4.81 -23.03
CA LEU A 139 7.20 -3.64 -23.61
C LEU A 139 8.70 -3.61 -23.27
N PRO A 140 9.53 -2.91 -24.09
CA PRO A 140 10.92 -2.69 -23.77
C PRO A 140 11.11 -2.01 -22.41
N GLY A 141 12.16 -2.39 -21.68
CA GLY A 141 12.52 -1.86 -20.36
C GLY A 141 12.99 -2.99 -19.43
N GLY A 142 13.04 -2.71 -18.15
CA GLY A 142 13.57 -3.64 -17.15
C GLY A 142 15.02 -3.30 -16.75
N PHE A 143 15.72 -4.30 -16.26
CA PHE A 143 17.12 -4.13 -15.85
C PHE A 143 18.00 -3.85 -17.08
N SER A 144 18.87 -2.85 -16.97
CA SER A 144 19.78 -2.42 -18.04
C SER A 144 21.22 -2.86 -17.80
N ASP A 145 21.49 -3.55 -16.69
CA ASP A 145 22.80 -4.09 -16.36
C ASP A 145 22.98 -5.52 -16.91
N ASP A 146 24.26 -5.91 -17.10
CA ASP A 146 24.65 -7.24 -17.59
C ASP A 146 24.76 -8.28 -16.43
N PHE A 147 24.04 -8.06 -15.32
CA PHE A 147 24.09 -8.95 -14.18
C PHE A 147 23.43 -10.30 -14.48
N ASP A 148 24.15 -11.38 -14.31
CA ASP A 148 23.75 -12.78 -14.61
C ASP A 148 23.28 -13.59 -13.38
N GLY A 149 23.29 -12.96 -12.18
CA GLY A 149 22.88 -13.62 -10.93
C GLY A 149 21.38 -13.49 -10.63
N ILE A 150 21.00 -13.92 -9.42
CA ILE A 150 19.64 -13.82 -8.94
C ILE A 150 19.23 -12.38 -8.67
N ARG A 151 18.13 -11.94 -9.28
CA ARG A 151 17.55 -10.62 -9.10
C ARG A 151 16.38 -10.66 -8.14
N LEU A 152 16.57 -10.06 -6.97
CA LEU A 152 15.48 -9.79 -6.03
C LEU A 152 14.85 -8.43 -6.40
N LEU A 153 13.52 -8.35 -6.35
CA LEU A 153 12.79 -7.11 -6.66
C LEU A 153 11.89 -6.71 -5.49
N THR A 154 11.88 -5.43 -5.18
CA THR A 154 10.87 -4.77 -4.35
C THR A 154 10.35 -3.53 -5.06
N VAL A 155 9.04 -3.31 -5.06
CA VAL A 155 8.42 -2.11 -5.63
C VAL A 155 7.60 -1.41 -4.54
N GLY A 156 7.93 -0.15 -4.27
CA GLY A 156 7.21 0.62 -3.26
C GLY A 156 7.91 1.91 -2.84
N ARG A 157 7.16 2.82 -2.24
CA ARG A 157 7.67 4.10 -1.75
C ARG A 157 8.73 3.90 -0.68
N LEU A 158 9.79 4.72 -0.69
CA LEU A 158 10.84 4.70 0.33
C LEU A 158 10.36 5.42 1.60
N THR A 159 9.56 4.72 2.40
CA THR A 159 8.96 5.19 3.66
C THR A 159 9.25 4.22 4.80
N GLU A 160 9.13 4.68 6.03
CA GLU A 160 9.32 3.86 7.24
C GLU A 160 8.43 2.59 7.24
N GLN A 161 7.18 2.72 6.77
CA GLN A 161 6.23 1.61 6.63
C GLN A 161 6.80 0.43 5.85
N LYS A 162 7.60 0.69 4.81
CA LYS A 162 8.18 -0.32 3.91
C LYS A 162 9.43 -0.99 4.47
N SER A 163 9.87 -0.61 5.66
CA SER A 163 10.92 -1.28 6.46
C SER A 163 12.19 -1.66 5.68
N TYR A 164 12.60 -0.82 4.73
CA TYR A 164 13.82 -1.05 3.92
C TYR A 164 15.10 -1.27 4.75
N PRO A 165 15.28 -0.67 5.94
CA PRO A 165 16.42 -1.00 6.79
C PRO A 165 16.52 -2.49 7.15
N THR A 166 15.38 -3.19 7.30
CA THR A 166 15.34 -4.64 7.51
C THR A 166 15.81 -5.40 6.27
N ALA A 167 15.32 -5.02 5.08
CA ALA A 167 15.70 -5.61 3.80
C ALA A 167 17.22 -5.42 3.51
N ILE A 168 17.75 -4.21 3.75
CA ILE A 168 19.19 -3.90 3.57
C ILE A 168 20.06 -4.77 4.49
N ARG A 169 19.69 -4.91 5.78
CA ARG A 169 20.42 -5.77 6.71
C ARG A 169 20.27 -7.27 6.36
N ALA A 170 19.10 -7.68 5.86
CA ALA A 170 18.92 -9.02 5.34
C ALA A 170 19.85 -9.28 4.15
N MET A 171 19.99 -8.31 3.22
CA MET A 171 20.91 -8.42 2.09
C MET A 171 22.36 -8.62 2.55
N LYS A 172 22.80 -7.93 3.59
CA LYS A 172 24.15 -8.15 4.17
C LYS A 172 24.37 -9.60 4.56
N LYS A 173 23.37 -10.23 5.21
CA LYS A 173 23.42 -11.65 5.60
C LYS A 173 23.36 -12.60 4.40
N ILE A 174 22.56 -12.28 3.38
CA ILE A 174 22.50 -13.06 2.15
C ILE A 174 23.87 -13.06 1.47
N LYS A 175 24.54 -11.91 1.39
CA LYS A 175 25.89 -11.78 0.75
C LYS A 175 27.00 -12.54 1.49
N GLU A 176 26.82 -12.90 2.74
CA GLU A 176 27.76 -13.78 3.46
C GLU A 176 27.79 -15.18 2.84
N LYS A 177 26.66 -15.68 2.34
CA LYS A 177 26.47 -17.02 1.77
C LYS A 177 26.46 -17.02 0.24
N HIS A 178 25.81 -16.06 -0.37
CA HIS A 178 25.55 -15.97 -1.81
C HIS A 178 26.15 -14.69 -2.39
N LYS A 179 27.14 -14.79 -3.27
CA LYS A 179 27.83 -13.64 -3.86
C LYS A 179 27.12 -13.10 -5.11
N ASN A 180 26.48 -13.99 -5.89
CA ASN A 180 25.85 -13.64 -7.17
C ASN A 180 24.35 -13.36 -7.00
N VAL A 181 24.01 -12.31 -6.23
CA VAL A 181 22.65 -11.84 -6.01
C VAL A 181 22.64 -10.32 -5.89
N ARG A 182 21.64 -9.67 -6.48
CA ARG A 182 21.34 -8.25 -6.35
C ARG A 182 19.89 -8.02 -5.96
N TRP A 183 19.67 -6.98 -5.18
CA TRP A 183 18.32 -6.57 -4.76
C TRP A 183 18.01 -5.19 -5.31
N TYR A 184 17.05 -5.12 -6.20
CA TYR A 184 16.61 -3.88 -6.85
C TYR A 184 15.34 -3.37 -6.19
N VAL A 185 15.30 -2.08 -5.92
CA VAL A 185 14.14 -1.39 -5.34
C VAL A 185 13.67 -0.31 -6.31
N LEU A 186 12.43 -0.45 -6.80
CA LEU A 186 11.78 0.57 -7.62
C LEU A 186 10.90 1.45 -6.72
N GLY A 187 11.21 2.71 -6.64
CA GLY A 187 10.45 3.70 -5.88
C GLY A 187 11.27 4.86 -5.35
N GLU A 188 10.57 5.88 -4.91
CA GLU A 188 11.13 7.09 -4.31
C GLU A 188 10.45 7.38 -2.98
N GLY A 189 11.08 8.23 -2.16
CA GLY A 189 10.48 8.66 -0.91
C GLY A 189 11.43 9.35 0.06
N PRO A 190 10.91 9.85 1.17
CA PRO A 190 11.67 10.67 2.12
C PRO A 190 12.83 9.94 2.80
N GLU A 191 12.81 8.60 2.84
CA GLU A 191 13.85 7.79 3.48
C GLU A 191 15.09 7.59 2.58
N ARG A 192 15.08 7.99 1.28
CA ARG A 192 16.16 7.69 0.32
C ARG A 192 17.55 7.96 0.89
N LYS A 193 17.83 9.17 1.33
CA LYS A 193 19.15 9.54 1.84
C LYS A 193 19.62 8.68 3.01
N ARG A 194 18.70 8.40 3.93
CA ARG A 194 18.97 7.54 5.10
C ARG A 194 19.28 6.10 4.69
N LEU A 195 18.58 5.59 3.67
CA LEU A 195 18.78 4.24 3.15
C LEU A 195 20.11 4.14 2.38
N GLU A 196 20.46 5.14 1.56
CA GLU A 196 21.77 5.24 0.88
C GLU A 196 22.92 5.20 1.90
N HIS A 197 22.88 6.00 2.95
CA HIS A 197 23.86 5.95 4.02
C HIS A 197 23.97 4.57 4.69
N LEU A 198 22.84 3.88 4.88
CA LEU A 198 22.85 2.53 5.45
C LEU A 198 23.48 1.52 4.50
N ILE A 199 23.15 1.59 3.20
CA ILE A 199 23.75 0.76 2.15
C ILE A 199 25.28 0.96 2.13
N ASP A 200 25.74 2.21 2.12
CA ASP A 200 27.16 2.57 2.14
C ASP A 200 27.87 2.03 3.38
N SER A 201 27.27 2.22 4.57
CA SER A 201 27.86 1.75 5.83
C SER A 201 28.02 0.24 5.92
N LEU A 202 27.23 -0.51 5.15
CA LEU A 202 27.27 -1.97 5.08
C LEU A 202 28.06 -2.50 3.88
N GLY A 203 28.56 -1.63 2.99
CA GLY A 203 29.30 -1.99 1.79
C GLY A 203 28.45 -2.75 0.76
N LEU A 204 27.19 -2.28 0.52
CA LEU A 204 26.22 -2.95 -0.33
C LEU A 204 25.84 -2.13 -1.58
N GLN A 205 26.68 -1.16 -1.99
CA GLN A 205 26.38 -0.22 -3.09
C GLN A 205 26.13 -0.94 -4.42
N GLU A 206 26.84 -2.05 -4.66
CA GLU A 206 26.71 -2.86 -5.88
C GLU A 206 25.64 -3.96 -5.76
N ASP A 207 25.09 -4.17 -4.56
CA ASP A 207 24.26 -5.32 -4.25
C ASP A 207 22.81 -4.95 -3.90
N PHE A 208 22.58 -3.74 -3.36
CA PHE A 208 21.27 -3.24 -3.00
C PHE A 208 21.00 -1.90 -3.69
N ILE A 209 20.28 -1.95 -4.81
CA ILE A 209 20.17 -0.87 -5.78
C ILE A 209 18.85 -0.12 -5.62
N LEU A 210 18.91 1.16 -5.23
CA LEU A 210 17.74 2.05 -5.21
C LEU A 210 17.57 2.68 -6.61
N SER A 211 16.81 2.01 -7.48
CA SER A 211 16.67 2.37 -8.90
C SER A 211 15.80 3.61 -9.16
N GLY A 212 15.17 4.16 -8.12
CA GLY A 212 14.29 5.31 -8.30
C GLY A 212 12.87 4.92 -8.78
N SER A 213 12.07 5.94 -9.08
CA SER A 213 10.72 5.74 -9.63
C SER A 213 10.79 5.45 -11.12
N VAL A 214 10.03 4.47 -11.58
CA VAL A 214 9.93 4.09 -12.99
C VAL A 214 8.48 4.19 -13.46
N GLU A 215 8.27 4.61 -14.69
CA GLU A 215 6.91 4.76 -15.26
C GLU A 215 6.26 3.38 -15.51
N ASN A 216 7.04 2.43 -16.01
CA ASN A 216 6.58 1.07 -16.27
C ASN A 216 7.42 0.05 -15.47
N PRO A 217 6.96 -0.42 -14.30
CA PRO A 217 7.70 -1.38 -13.50
C PRO A 217 7.59 -2.83 -14.00
N TYR A 218 6.63 -3.14 -14.86
CA TYR A 218 6.29 -4.52 -15.20
C TYR A 218 7.39 -5.30 -15.95
N PRO A 219 8.22 -4.71 -16.82
CA PRO A 219 9.40 -5.42 -17.37
C PRO A 219 10.39 -5.86 -16.28
N TYR A 220 10.53 -5.10 -15.18
CA TYR A 220 11.36 -5.50 -14.03
C TYR A 220 10.75 -6.70 -13.30
N TYR A 221 9.44 -6.69 -13.04
CA TYR A 221 8.76 -7.87 -12.47
C TYR A 221 8.98 -9.10 -13.35
N LYS A 222 8.82 -8.96 -14.68
CA LYS A 222 8.98 -10.08 -15.62
C LYS A 222 10.39 -10.66 -15.64
N SER A 223 11.41 -9.83 -15.38
CA SER A 223 12.83 -10.19 -15.46
C SER A 223 13.47 -10.48 -14.09
N ALA A 224 12.74 -10.31 -13.00
CA ALA A 224 13.20 -10.67 -11.67
C ALA A 224 12.97 -12.15 -11.38
N ASP A 225 13.74 -12.70 -10.44
CA ASP A 225 13.62 -14.09 -10.00
C ASP A 225 12.72 -14.24 -8.78
N ILE A 226 12.76 -13.29 -7.85
CA ILE A 226 12.04 -13.33 -6.58
C ILE A 226 11.53 -11.92 -6.25
N TYR A 227 10.25 -11.83 -5.90
CA TYR A 227 9.67 -10.60 -5.34
C TYR A 227 9.70 -10.62 -3.82
N VAL A 228 10.27 -9.60 -3.19
CA VAL A 228 10.35 -9.51 -1.73
C VAL A 228 9.58 -8.30 -1.23
N HIS A 229 8.64 -8.53 -0.32
CA HIS A 229 7.73 -7.52 0.24
C HIS A 229 7.80 -7.47 1.77
N ALA A 230 8.90 -6.93 2.30
CA ALA A 230 9.15 -6.81 3.73
C ALA A 230 8.56 -5.50 4.28
N THR A 231 7.31 -5.49 4.71
CA THR A 231 6.59 -4.30 5.19
C THR A 231 6.12 -4.44 6.63
N GLY A 232 6.12 -3.34 7.40
CA GLY A 232 5.68 -3.34 8.80
C GLY A 232 4.17 -3.49 8.96
N PHE A 233 3.41 -2.85 8.11
CA PHE A 233 1.96 -2.97 8.03
C PHE A 233 1.49 -2.54 6.64
N GLU A 234 0.50 -3.25 6.13
CA GLU A 234 -0.12 -2.93 4.83
C GLU A 234 -1.55 -3.46 4.82
N GLY A 235 -2.42 -2.80 4.05
CA GLY A 235 -3.63 -3.45 3.58
C GLY A 235 -3.28 -4.42 2.45
N LYS A 236 -4.22 -4.70 1.55
CA LYS A 236 -3.95 -5.57 0.40
C LYS A 236 -3.04 -4.85 -0.61
N SER A 237 -1.80 -5.31 -0.74
CA SER A 237 -0.77 -4.68 -1.57
C SER A 237 -1.00 -4.91 -3.06
N ILE A 238 -1.13 -3.84 -3.83
CA ILE A 238 -1.19 -3.91 -5.30
C ILE A 238 0.11 -4.50 -5.86
N ALA A 239 1.25 -4.14 -5.31
CA ALA A 239 2.55 -4.64 -5.77
C ALA A 239 2.72 -6.16 -5.61
N ILE A 240 2.11 -6.78 -4.59
CA ILE A 240 2.01 -8.24 -4.47
C ILE A 240 1.10 -8.81 -5.57
N GLN A 241 -0.06 -8.17 -5.83
CA GLN A 241 -0.96 -8.63 -6.90
C GLN A 241 -0.30 -8.55 -8.29
N GLU A 242 0.49 -7.50 -8.54
CA GLU A 242 1.27 -7.34 -9.78
C GLU A 242 2.31 -8.45 -9.91
N ALA A 243 3.05 -8.76 -8.82
CA ALA A 243 4.02 -9.86 -8.79
C ALA A 243 3.34 -11.22 -9.05
N GLN A 244 2.19 -11.48 -8.43
CA GLN A 244 1.39 -12.69 -8.67
C GLN A 244 0.92 -12.78 -10.12
N THR A 245 0.41 -11.69 -10.69
CA THR A 245 -0.05 -11.62 -12.09
C THR A 245 1.06 -11.99 -13.08
N LEU A 246 2.30 -11.63 -12.77
CA LEU A 246 3.49 -11.91 -13.59
C LEU A 246 4.23 -13.19 -13.16
N GLY A 247 3.67 -13.93 -12.22
CA GLY A 247 4.18 -15.24 -11.83
C GLY A 247 5.48 -15.20 -11.03
N LEU A 248 5.77 -14.13 -10.27
CA LEU A 248 6.94 -14.14 -9.42
C LEU A 248 6.73 -14.98 -8.16
N PRO A 249 7.74 -15.77 -7.73
CA PRO A 249 7.77 -16.31 -6.38
C PRO A 249 7.87 -15.17 -5.36
N ILE A 250 7.06 -15.24 -4.30
CA ILE A 250 6.90 -14.12 -3.36
C ILE A 250 7.42 -14.50 -1.98
N ILE A 251 8.20 -13.59 -1.39
CA ILE A 251 8.52 -13.57 0.04
C ILE A 251 7.89 -12.31 0.61
N ALA A 252 7.07 -12.46 1.65
CA ALA A 252 6.42 -11.32 2.28
C ALA A 252 6.49 -11.42 3.82
N SER A 253 6.37 -10.27 4.48
CA SER A 253 6.20 -10.25 5.94
C SER A 253 4.81 -10.75 6.33
N GLU A 254 4.67 -11.22 7.57
CA GLU A 254 3.41 -11.75 8.14
C GLU A 254 2.24 -10.77 8.09
N SER A 255 2.51 -9.46 7.91
CA SER A 255 1.46 -8.46 7.68
C SER A 255 0.67 -8.69 6.39
N ASN A 256 1.16 -9.52 5.48
CA ASN A 256 0.54 -9.82 4.18
C ASN A 256 -0.16 -11.19 4.12
N ARG A 257 -0.48 -11.78 5.28
CA ARG A 257 -1.12 -13.11 5.37
C ARG A 257 -2.50 -13.21 4.70
N GLU A 258 -3.17 -12.10 4.43
CA GLU A 258 -4.42 -12.09 3.65
C GLU A 258 -4.17 -12.28 2.14
N GLN A 259 -2.94 -12.09 1.68
CA GLN A 259 -2.60 -12.19 0.25
C GLN A 259 -1.75 -13.41 -0.09
N ILE A 260 -0.93 -13.87 0.86
CA ILE A 260 0.00 -14.98 0.69
C ILE A 260 -0.38 -16.12 1.61
N GLU A 261 -0.57 -17.28 1.05
CA GLU A 261 -0.71 -18.54 1.79
C GLU A 261 0.66 -19.19 1.95
N ASN A 262 1.17 -19.13 3.19
CA ASN A 262 2.53 -19.58 3.48
C ASN A 262 2.79 -21.04 3.09
N GLY A 263 3.81 -21.28 2.29
CA GLY A 263 4.19 -22.62 1.81
C GLY A 263 3.39 -23.11 0.59
N VAL A 264 2.36 -22.37 0.15
CA VAL A 264 1.53 -22.68 -1.02
C VAL A 264 1.87 -21.77 -2.20
N ASP A 265 1.74 -20.46 -2.05
CA ASP A 265 2.00 -19.47 -3.11
C ASP A 265 3.09 -18.44 -2.75
N GLY A 266 3.81 -18.65 -1.65
CA GLY A 266 4.92 -17.83 -1.21
C GLY A 266 5.44 -18.23 0.16
N ILE A 267 6.38 -17.43 0.67
CA ILE A 267 6.89 -17.54 2.04
C ILE A 267 6.46 -16.33 2.84
N LEU A 268 5.80 -16.55 3.98
CA LEU A 268 5.61 -15.54 5.00
C LEU A 268 6.70 -15.65 6.06
N CYS A 269 7.35 -14.55 6.39
CA CYS A 269 8.39 -14.52 7.41
C CYS A 269 8.20 -13.32 8.37
N ARG A 270 8.80 -13.44 9.56
CA ARG A 270 8.88 -12.30 10.48
C ARG A 270 9.66 -11.17 9.85
N LEU A 271 9.29 -9.92 10.19
CA LEU A 271 9.95 -8.72 9.68
C LEU A 271 11.27 -8.45 10.43
N GLU A 272 12.18 -9.40 10.34
CA GLU A 272 13.51 -9.39 10.96
C GLU A 272 14.56 -9.71 9.89
N PRO A 273 15.76 -9.09 9.93
CA PRO A 273 16.79 -9.34 8.91
C PRO A 273 17.15 -10.82 8.75
N GLU A 274 17.18 -11.56 9.86
CA GLU A 274 17.45 -12.99 9.91
C GLU A 274 16.40 -13.79 9.14
N ALA A 275 15.13 -13.61 9.52
CA ALA A 275 14.02 -14.35 8.94
C ALA A 275 13.84 -14.02 7.43
N VAL A 276 14.02 -12.76 7.04
CA VAL A 276 13.98 -12.36 5.62
C VAL A 276 15.14 -12.97 4.85
N SER A 277 16.36 -12.95 5.40
CA SER A 277 17.53 -13.54 4.73
C SER A 277 17.40 -15.05 4.58
N GLU A 278 16.91 -15.76 5.59
CA GLU A 278 16.67 -17.22 5.54
C GLU A 278 15.62 -17.57 4.47
N ALA A 279 14.51 -16.82 4.41
CA ALA A 279 13.48 -17.02 3.40
C ALA A 279 14.03 -16.81 1.97
N VAL A 280 14.85 -15.76 1.78
CA VAL A 280 15.49 -15.47 0.48
C VAL A 280 16.49 -16.59 0.12
N CYS A 281 17.40 -16.97 1.01
CA CYS A 281 18.37 -18.02 0.74
C CYS A 281 17.67 -19.34 0.36
N ARG A 282 16.65 -19.75 1.13
CA ARG A 282 15.85 -20.94 0.83
C ARG A 282 15.22 -20.87 -0.57
N MET A 283 14.66 -19.71 -0.92
CA MET A 283 14.04 -19.51 -2.24
C MET A 283 15.10 -19.53 -3.36
N MET A 284 16.30 -19.00 -3.12
CA MET A 284 17.41 -19.03 -4.09
C MET A 284 17.97 -20.45 -4.30
N GLU A 285 18.08 -21.24 -3.25
CA GLU A 285 18.69 -22.57 -3.27
C GLU A 285 17.75 -23.65 -3.85
N ASP A 286 16.42 -23.44 -3.81
CA ASP A 286 15.42 -24.41 -4.26
C ASP A 286 14.66 -23.92 -5.49
N GLU A 287 15.15 -24.29 -6.67
CA GLU A 287 14.50 -23.98 -7.95
C GLU A 287 13.11 -24.62 -8.08
N LYS A 288 12.94 -25.84 -7.54
CA LYS A 288 11.62 -26.52 -7.57
C LYS A 288 10.60 -25.73 -6.75
N LEU A 289 11.02 -25.19 -5.60
CA LEU A 289 10.20 -24.34 -4.76
C LEU A 289 9.81 -23.06 -5.51
N ARG A 290 10.79 -22.40 -6.17
CA ARG A 290 10.51 -21.19 -6.98
C ARG A 290 9.49 -21.47 -8.08
N ASN A 291 9.65 -22.57 -8.82
CA ASN A 291 8.74 -22.95 -9.90
C ASN A 291 7.34 -23.27 -9.38
N ARG A 292 7.23 -23.98 -8.25
CA ARG A 292 5.95 -24.26 -7.60
C ARG A 292 5.22 -22.97 -7.21
N TYR A 293 5.90 -22.02 -6.60
CA TYR A 293 5.30 -20.74 -6.21
C TYR A 293 4.95 -19.87 -7.42
N ARG A 294 5.76 -19.92 -8.49
CA ARG A 294 5.45 -19.27 -9.77
C ARG A 294 4.13 -19.76 -10.34
N GLU A 295 3.96 -21.07 -10.41
CA GLU A 295 2.72 -21.67 -10.90
C GLU A 295 1.51 -21.35 -10.01
N ALA A 296 1.70 -21.37 -8.69
CA ALA A 296 0.64 -21.03 -7.74
C ALA A 296 0.22 -19.55 -7.90
N SER A 297 1.18 -18.64 -8.03
CA SER A 297 0.92 -17.21 -8.30
C SER A 297 0.12 -17.00 -9.58
N LEU A 298 0.50 -17.65 -10.68
CA LEU A 298 -0.20 -17.53 -11.98
C LEU A 298 -1.63 -18.11 -11.96
N LYS A 299 -1.89 -19.10 -11.11
CA LYS A 299 -3.23 -19.70 -10.93
C LYS A 299 -4.14 -18.88 -10.03
N LYS A 300 -3.61 -17.89 -9.33
CA LYS A 300 -4.37 -17.07 -8.41
C LYS A 300 -5.28 -16.11 -9.17
N ASN A 301 -6.50 -16.56 -9.47
CA ASN A 301 -7.51 -15.74 -10.13
C ASN A 301 -7.99 -14.64 -9.18
N VAL A 302 -7.83 -13.42 -9.61
CA VAL A 302 -8.42 -12.27 -8.91
C VAL A 302 -9.78 -12.01 -9.53
N VAL A 303 -10.83 -12.49 -8.87
CA VAL A 303 -12.23 -12.35 -9.29
C VAL A 303 -12.79 -11.09 -8.64
N TYR A 304 -13.18 -10.09 -9.43
CA TYR A 304 -13.66 -8.79 -8.95
C TYR A 304 -15.19 -8.61 -9.11
N GLU A 305 -15.89 -9.54 -9.72
CA GLU A 305 -17.33 -9.40 -10.01
C GLU A 305 -18.12 -9.15 -8.73
N LYS A 306 -17.84 -9.89 -7.65
CA LYS A 306 -18.52 -9.73 -6.36
C LYS A 306 -18.24 -8.36 -5.72
N ASP A 307 -17.01 -7.87 -5.85
CA ASP A 307 -16.64 -6.55 -5.33
C ASP A 307 -17.35 -5.45 -6.14
N MET A 308 -17.39 -5.57 -7.48
CA MET A 308 -18.10 -4.63 -8.34
C MET A 308 -19.61 -4.62 -8.09
N GLU A 309 -20.22 -5.77 -7.80
CA GLU A 309 -21.64 -5.86 -7.43
C GLU A 309 -21.96 -5.07 -6.16
N LEU A 310 -21.03 -4.95 -5.20
CA LEU A 310 -21.22 -4.13 -4.01
C LEU A 310 -21.38 -2.65 -4.36
N LEU A 311 -20.62 -2.17 -5.33
CA LEU A 311 -20.64 -0.76 -5.75
C LEU A 311 -21.83 -0.47 -6.67
N THR A 312 -22.04 -1.33 -7.69
CA THR A 312 -23.16 -1.17 -8.62
C THR A 312 -24.52 -1.36 -7.95
N GLY A 313 -24.59 -2.24 -6.95
CA GLY A 313 -25.79 -2.44 -6.14
C GLY A 313 -26.23 -1.21 -5.33
N LEU A 314 -25.37 -0.18 -5.18
CA LEU A 314 -25.76 1.11 -4.59
C LEU A 314 -26.57 1.98 -5.57
N LEU A 315 -26.36 1.82 -6.88
CA LEU A 315 -27.03 2.61 -7.92
C LEU A 315 -28.45 2.12 -8.21
N PHE A 316 -28.70 0.82 -7.99
CA PHE A 316 -29.95 0.17 -8.39
C PHE A 316 -30.87 -0.22 -7.20
N ARG A 317 -30.56 0.22 -5.99
CA ARG A 317 -31.36 0.11 -4.79
C ARG A 317 -31.75 1.49 -4.25
#